data_613ba8a5bc46ae904afd4258c893bbd9
#
_entry.id   613ba8a5bc46ae904afd4258c893bbd9
#
_cell.length_a   1.000
_cell.length_b   1.000
_cell.length_c   1.000
_cell.angle_alpha   90.00
_cell.angle_beta   90.00
_cell.angle_gamma   90.00
#
_symmetry.space_group_name_H-M   'P 1'
#
loop_
_entity.id
_entity.type
_entity.pdbx_description
1 polymer ?
#
loop_
_entity_poly.entity_id
_entity_poly.type
_entity_poly.pdbx_seq_one_letter_code
_entity_poly.pdbx_strand_id
1 'polypeptide(L)'
;MLRLLISLLLLAPALVAQSVRVHVANPSTLPRPGELVELRWNDLHRIAPALTGSGVVALDSVTGKELPTQLIDEDQDGVPDLFLVRVDLPAGGAAVVGVMASSAGKTPFPPLTDARFVLPREDLAWENDHIAFRMYGPALAKEVSNGIDVWCKRVRYPVVQKWYKAAETARPGHDPYHEDHGEGADFFAVGRTLGAGGCALIEADTLKQPGVFDHYRVISSGPLRALFELSYQPVQIGRRKIAQTLRIALDAGKNLNRVDVLFRADGESATLPFAVGIVTRKGVKAYADTALGIAAFWGLTTDRTEDGSLGTGIVMDPSQRPAIREDPMHLLCVGKAPPGVAVRYYAGAGWTTSGDFASEREWQNYLREFALNLRSPLIVTITPAP
;
A
#
# COMPACT_ATOMS: atom_id res chain seq x y z
N MET A 1 -76.16 20.66 -19.49
CA MET A 1 -75.36 19.82 -18.56
C MET A 1 -73.91 19.89 -18.98
N LEU A 2 -73.10 20.74 -18.33
CA LEU A 2 -71.70 20.96 -18.66
C LEU A 2 -70.86 20.09 -17.71
N ARG A 3 -70.14 19.08 -18.24
CA ARG A 3 -69.25 18.24 -17.44
C ARG A 3 -67.88 18.90 -17.34
N LEU A 4 -67.51 19.37 -16.17
CA LEU A 4 -66.18 19.88 -15.82
C LEU A 4 -65.24 18.69 -15.70
N LEU A 5 -64.25 18.52 -16.57
CA LEU A 5 -63.15 17.59 -16.40
C LEU A 5 -62.08 18.33 -15.56
N ILE A 6 -61.91 17.86 -14.31
CA ILE A 6 -60.78 18.25 -13.45
C ILE A 6 -59.60 17.33 -13.79
N SER A 7 -58.63 17.87 -14.51
CA SER A 7 -57.33 17.19 -14.73
C SER A 7 -56.46 17.30 -13.46
N LEU A 8 -56.31 16.18 -12.78
CA LEU A 8 -55.39 16.07 -11.63
C LEU A 8 -53.96 15.97 -12.16
N LEU A 9 -53.21 17.08 -12.08
CA LEU A 9 -51.78 17.07 -12.34
C LEU A 9 -51.08 16.34 -11.16
N LEU A 10 -50.67 15.10 -11.39
CA LEU A 10 -49.75 14.40 -10.46
C LEU A 10 -48.36 15.02 -10.64
N LEU A 11 -47.98 15.93 -9.72
CA LEU A 11 -46.59 16.31 -9.55
C LEU A 11 -45.83 15.06 -9.08
N ALA A 12 -45.08 14.42 -9.96
CA ALA A 12 -44.07 13.45 -9.56
C ALA A 12 -43.04 14.20 -8.68
N PRO A 13 -42.71 13.69 -7.48
CA PRO A 13 -41.63 14.29 -6.70
C PRO A 13 -40.37 14.18 -7.55
N ALA A 14 -39.73 15.32 -7.84
CA ALA A 14 -38.41 15.34 -8.41
C ALA A 14 -37.52 14.56 -7.43
N LEU A 15 -37.00 13.39 -7.85
CA LEU A 15 -35.93 12.69 -7.13
C LEU A 15 -34.74 13.66 -7.17
N VAL A 16 -34.54 14.39 -6.09
CA VAL A 16 -33.31 15.13 -5.86
C VAL A 16 -32.24 14.05 -5.77
N ALA A 17 -31.32 14.06 -6.74
CA ALA A 17 -30.19 13.13 -6.71
C ALA A 17 -29.45 13.36 -5.38
N GLN A 18 -29.58 12.40 -4.46
CA GLN A 18 -28.91 12.49 -3.18
C GLN A 18 -27.41 12.45 -3.45
N SER A 19 -26.71 13.48 -3.03
CA SER A 19 -25.27 13.59 -3.11
C SER A 19 -24.69 13.83 -1.72
N VAL A 20 -23.41 13.51 -1.56
CA VAL A 20 -22.68 13.63 -0.31
C VAL A 20 -21.59 14.67 -0.48
N ARG A 21 -21.46 15.57 0.48
CA ARG A 21 -20.32 16.48 0.58
C ARG A 21 -19.31 15.92 1.55
N VAL A 22 -18.07 15.76 1.11
CA VAL A 22 -16.93 15.30 1.92
C VAL A 22 -15.96 16.46 2.06
N HIS A 23 -15.75 16.91 3.29
CA HIS A 23 -14.74 17.90 3.63
C HIS A 23 -13.51 17.16 4.17
N VAL A 24 -12.36 17.37 3.55
CA VAL A 24 -11.09 16.73 3.90
C VAL A 24 -10.11 17.81 4.33
N ALA A 25 -9.79 17.90 5.60
CA ALA A 25 -8.80 18.83 6.12
C ALA A 25 -7.45 18.15 6.37
N ASN A 26 -6.39 18.82 5.96
CA ASN A 26 -5.01 18.44 6.22
C ASN A 26 -4.47 19.25 7.41
N PRO A 27 -4.40 18.71 8.63
CA PRO A 27 -3.88 19.43 9.79
C PRO A 27 -2.35 19.54 9.80
N SER A 28 -1.66 18.83 8.89
CA SER A 28 -0.20 18.87 8.75
C SER A 28 0.27 20.20 8.16
N THR A 29 1.43 20.65 8.60
CA THR A 29 2.16 21.77 7.97
C THR A 29 2.84 21.39 6.65
N LEU A 30 2.70 20.13 6.21
CA LEU A 30 3.23 19.60 4.96
C LEU A 30 2.09 19.43 3.93
N PRO A 31 2.31 19.74 2.66
CA PRO A 31 1.35 19.44 1.61
C PRO A 31 1.25 17.92 1.38
N ARG A 32 0.10 17.47 0.90
CA ARG A 32 -0.16 16.06 0.57
C ARG A 32 -0.68 15.95 -0.87
N PRO A 33 0.22 15.97 -1.86
CA PRO A 33 -0.18 15.78 -3.25
C PRO A 33 -0.63 14.33 -3.48
N GLY A 34 -1.69 14.16 -4.28
CA GLY A 34 -2.21 12.84 -4.66
C GLY A 34 -2.59 11.95 -3.48
N GLU A 35 -3.06 12.53 -2.38
CA GLU A 35 -3.42 11.77 -1.18
C GLU A 35 -4.69 10.97 -1.39
N LEU A 36 -4.71 9.72 -0.93
CA LEU A 36 -5.91 8.90 -0.97
C LEU A 36 -6.74 9.08 0.30
N VAL A 37 -7.97 9.52 0.10
CA VAL A 37 -8.97 9.63 1.16
C VAL A 37 -9.78 8.35 1.17
N GLU A 38 -9.80 7.65 2.30
CA GLU A 38 -10.59 6.44 2.52
C GLU A 38 -11.95 6.83 3.11
N LEU A 39 -13.01 6.56 2.38
CA LEU A 39 -14.39 6.76 2.81
C LEU A 39 -15.06 5.40 2.99
N ARG A 40 -15.63 5.15 4.16
CA ARG A 40 -16.40 3.92 4.38
C ARG A 40 -17.67 3.98 3.53
N TRP A 41 -17.90 2.96 2.73
CA TRP A 41 -19.05 2.90 1.85
C TRP A 41 -20.38 3.03 2.62
N ASN A 42 -20.49 2.35 3.75
CA ASN A 42 -21.67 2.42 4.59
C ASN A 42 -21.99 3.83 5.11
N ASP A 43 -20.97 4.68 5.34
CA ASP A 43 -21.18 6.07 5.77
C ASP A 43 -21.73 6.93 4.62
N LEU A 44 -21.27 6.71 3.39
CA LEU A 44 -21.77 7.37 2.19
C LEU A 44 -23.22 6.91 1.89
N HIS A 45 -23.44 5.59 1.88
CA HIS A 45 -24.73 4.98 1.55
C HIS A 45 -25.83 5.32 2.56
N ARG A 46 -25.49 5.48 3.85
CA ARG A 46 -26.43 5.94 4.88
C ARG A 46 -26.96 7.34 4.60
N ILE A 47 -26.13 8.24 4.05
CA ILE A 47 -26.50 9.62 3.71
C ILE A 47 -27.20 9.68 2.35
N ALA A 48 -26.72 8.94 1.38
CA ALA A 48 -27.21 8.90 0.01
C ALA A 48 -27.48 7.46 -0.43
N PRO A 49 -28.62 6.85 -0.06
CA PRO A 49 -28.95 5.47 -0.40
C PRO A 49 -29.08 5.19 -1.90
N ALA A 50 -29.21 6.25 -2.73
CA ALA A 50 -29.23 6.14 -4.18
C ALA A 50 -27.85 5.87 -4.80
N LEU A 51 -26.76 5.97 -4.04
CA LEU A 51 -25.44 5.62 -4.52
C LEU A 51 -25.35 4.11 -4.75
N THR A 52 -25.05 3.72 -5.98
CA THR A 52 -24.79 2.32 -6.36
C THR A 52 -23.36 2.20 -6.84
N GLY A 53 -22.67 1.08 -6.53
CA GLY A 53 -21.24 0.92 -6.79
C GLY A 53 -20.80 1.23 -8.23
N SER A 54 -21.62 0.90 -9.23
CA SER A 54 -21.24 1.03 -10.65
C SER A 54 -21.28 2.45 -11.21
N GLY A 55 -21.92 3.41 -10.56
CA GLY A 55 -22.14 4.76 -11.11
C GLY A 55 -21.73 5.89 -10.16
N VAL A 56 -20.90 5.64 -9.15
CA VAL A 56 -20.45 6.68 -8.21
C VAL A 56 -19.23 7.40 -8.74
N VAL A 57 -19.30 8.74 -8.73
CA VAL A 57 -18.21 9.66 -9.09
C VAL A 57 -17.91 10.61 -7.94
N ALA A 58 -16.68 11.09 -7.89
CA ALA A 58 -16.25 12.16 -6.99
C ALA A 58 -15.85 13.38 -7.81
N LEU A 59 -16.38 14.54 -7.46
CA LEU A 59 -16.07 15.82 -8.12
C LEU A 59 -15.38 16.74 -7.12
N ASP A 60 -14.32 17.38 -7.55
CA ASP A 60 -13.77 18.54 -6.84
C ASP A 60 -14.80 19.67 -6.83
N SER A 61 -15.24 20.09 -5.65
CA SER A 61 -16.34 21.06 -5.53
C SER A 61 -15.98 22.49 -5.97
N VAL A 62 -14.69 22.80 -6.14
CA VAL A 62 -14.21 24.11 -6.61
C VAL A 62 -14.13 24.15 -8.12
N THR A 63 -13.56 23.11 -8.73
CA THR A 63 -13.28 23.07 -10.17
C THR A 63 -14.35 22.35 -10.98
N GLY A 64 -15.20 21.54 -10.33
CA GLY A 64 -16.16 20.65 -10.98
C GLY A 64 -15.52 19.45 -11.70
N LYS A 65 -14.20 19.27 -11.61
CA LYS A 65 -13.50 18.17 -12.27
C LYS A 65 -13.75 16.84 -11.54
N GLU A 66 -13.92 15.77 -12.32
CA GLU A 66 -13.99 14.43 -11.78
C GLU A 66 -12.62 14.02 -11.25
N LEU A 67 -12.60 13.48 -10.03
CA LEU A 67 -11.42 13.01 -9.33
C LEU A 67 -11.24 11.50 -9.54
N PRO A 68 -10.00 10.98 -9.57
CA PRO A 68 -9.75 9.55 -9.60
C PRO A 68 -10.32 8.87 -8.36
N THR A 69 -11.05 7.77 -8.58
CA THR A 69 -11.70 7.00 -7.52
C THR A 69 -11.54 5.51 -7.72
N GLN A 70 -11.65 4.76 -6.62
CA GLN A 70 -11.69 3.30 -6.62
C GLN A 70 -12.65 2.80 -5.56
N LEU A 71 -13.45 1.80 -5.90
CA LEU A 71 -14.21 1.01 -4.93
C LEU A 71 -13.40 -0.22 -4.54
N ILE A 72 -13.44 -0.58 -3.27
CA ILE A 72 -12.83 -1.80 -2.75
C ILE A 72 -13.90 -2.55 -1.96
N ASP A 73 -14.08 -3.80 -2.32
CA ASP A 73 -14.86 -4.82 -1.63
C ASP A 73 -13.84 -5.72 -0.91
N GLU A 74 -13.67 -5.52 0.40
CA GLU A 74 -12.58 -6.12 1.16
C GLU A 74 -12.82 -7.59 1.50
N ASP A 75 -14.08 -7.98 1.69
CA ASP A 75 -14.47 -9.34 2.01
C ASP A 75 -14.98 -10.13 0.79
N GLN A 76 -15.16 -9.45 -0.36
CA GLN A 76 -15.59 -10.00 -1.65
C GLN A 76 -17.02 -10.55 -1.61
N ASP A 77 -17.91 -9.88 -0.85
CA ASP A 77 -19.33 -10.21 -0.77
C ASP A 77 -20.17 -9.55 -1.89
N GLY A 78 -19.55 -8.72 -2.72
CA GLY A 78 -20.18 -7.99 -3.83
C GLY A 78 -20.67 -6.59 -3.44
N VAL A 79 -20.50 -6.18 -2.19
CA VAL A 79 -20.82 -4.84 -1.69
C VAL A 79 -19.51 -4.11 -1.38
N PRO A 80 -19.31 -2.89 -1.88
CA PRO A 80 -18.11 -2.13 -1.52
C PRO A 80 -18.01 -1.84 -0.01
N ASP A 81 -16.81 -1.93 0.54
CA ASP A 81 -16.49 -1.49 1.89
C ASP A 81 -15.92 -0.08 1.92
N LEU A 82 -15.07 0.23 0.92
CA LEU A 82 -14.36 1.49 0.82
C LEU A 82 -14.59 2.16 -0.52
N PHE A 83 -14.71 3.49 -0.48
CA PHE A 83 -14.62 4.37 -1.63
C PHE A 83 -13.38 5.25 -1.47
N LEU A 84 -12.39 5.06 -2.33
CA LEU A 84 -11.16 5.85 -2.35
C LEU A 84 -11.31 7.01 -3.31
N VAL A 85 -10.84 8.19 -2.88
CA VAL A 85 -10.77 9.40 -3.72
C VAL A 85 -9.38 9.97 -3.62
N ARG A 86 -8.76 10.29 -4.77
CA ARG A 86 -7.44 10.94 -4.82
C ARG A 86 -7.59 12.46 -4.88
N VAL A 87 -6.97 13.16 -3.92
CA VAL A 87 -7.06 14.62 -3.79
C VAL A 87 -5.68 15.25 -3.55
N ASP A 88 -5.54 16.52 -3.93
CA ASP A 88 -4.37 17.32 -3.54
C ASP A 88 -4.75 18.20 -2.35
N LEU A 89 -3.95 18.16 -1.28
CA LEU A 89 -4.19 18.91 -0.06
C LEU A 89 -3.01 19.84 0.24
N PRO A 90 -3.20 21.16 0.25
CA PRO A 90 -2.16 22.07 0.70
C PRO A 90 -1.86 21.91 2.19
N ALA A 91 -0.71 22.40 2.62
CA ALA A 91 -0.32 22.44 4.03
C ALA A 91 -1.34 23.25 4.85
N GLY A 92 -1.89 22.67 5.92
CA GLY A 92 -2.91 23.30 6.76
C GLY A 92 -4.22 23.62 6.02
N GLY A 93 -4.40 23.09 4.79
CA GLY A 93 -5.55 23.38 3.93
C GLY A 93 -6.59 22.27 3.91
N ALA A 94 -7.55 22.40 3.01
CA ALA A 94 -8.63 21.44 2.86
C ALA A 94 -9.08 21.30 1.39
N ALA A 95 -9.70 20.16 1.08
CA ALA A 95 -10.46 19.95 -0.14
C ALA A 95 -11.93 19.65 0.18
N VAL A 96 -12.81 20.01 -0.73
CA VAL A 96 -14.23 19.66 -0.65
C VAL A 96 -14.59 18.82 -1.88
N VAL A 97 -15.09 17.63 -1.64
CA VAL A 97 -15.43 16.65 -2.68
C VAL A 97 -16.94 16.38 -2.65
N GLY A 98 -17.57 16.47 -3.80
CA GLY A 98 -18.95 16.02 -4.01
C GLY A 98 -18.96 14.58 -4.49
N VAL A 99 -19.60 13.67 -3.74
CA VAL A 99 -19.80 12.28 -4.15
C VAL A 99 -21.26 12.09 -4.57
N MET A 100 -21.48 11.60 -5.79
CA MET A 100 -22.81 11.46 -6.35
C MET A 100 -22.94 10.30 -7.33
N ALA A 101 -24.17 9.90 -7.59
CA ALA A 101 -24.46 9.01 -8.71
C ALA A 101 -24.34 9.75 -10.03
N SER A 102 -23.73 9.12 -11.03
CA SER A 102 -23.60 9.64 -12.38
C SER A 102 -24.31 8.74 -13.37
N SER A 103 -25.30 9.29 -14.10
CA SER A 103 -25.97 8.59 -15.20
C SER A 103 -25.10 8.50 -16.47
N ALA A 104 -24.11 9.36 -16.61
CA ALA A 104 -23.13 9.34 -17.72
C ALA A 104 -22.03 8.28 -17.53
N GLY A 105 -22.01 7.59 -16.37
CA GLY A 105 -20.94 6.69 -15.99
C GLY A 105 -19.73 7.45 -15.41
N LYS A 106 -18.68 6.69 -15.14
CA LYS A 106 -17.41 7.18 -14.57
C LYS A 106 -16.38 7.38 -15.68
N THR A 107 -15.62 8.46 -15.61
CA THR A 107 -14.45 8.66 -16.47
C THR A 107 -13.43 7.53 -16.20
N PRO A 108 -12.96 6.81 -17.24
CA PRO A 108 -11.90 5.83 -17.06
C PRO A 108 -10.59 6.53 -16.69
N PHE A 109 -10.04 6.21 -15.54
CA PHE A 109 -8.69 6.62 -15.16
C PHE A 109 -7.70 5.50 -15.45
N PRO A 110 -6.50 5.80 -15.96
CA PRO A 110 -5.47 4.78 -16.15
C PRO A 110 -5.18 4.06 -14.84
N PRO A 111 -4.99 2.73 -14.86
CA PRO A 111 -4.58 2.02 -13.66
C PRO A 111 -3.14 2.44 -13.29
N LEU A 112 -2.98 2.97 -12.07
CA LEU A 112 -1.69 3.36 -11.52
C LEU A 112 -1.10 2.28 -10.61
N THR A 113 -1.90 1.27 -10.26
CA THR A 113 -1.47 0.17 -9.40
C THR A 113 -1.89 -1.17 -9.99
N ASP A 114 -1.15 -2.22 -9.65
CA ASP A 114 -1.45 -3.61 -10.02
C ASP A 114 -0.97 -4.57 -8.93
N ALA A 115 -1.68 -5.68 -8.73
CA ALA A 115 -1.26 -6.81 -7.90
C ALA A 115 -1.70 -8.12 -8.56
N ARG A 116 -0.78 -9.08 -8.65
CA ARG A 116 -1.05 -10.35 -9.32
C ARG A 116 -0.21 -11.50 -8.76
N PHE A 117 -0.77 -12.67 -8.81
CA PHE A 117 -0.04 -13.92 -8.63
C PHE A 117 0.50 -14.39 -10.00
N VAL A 118 1.77 -14.77 -10.05
CA VAL A 118 2.49 -15.04 -11.30
C VAL A 118 2.92 -16.52 -11.37
N LEU A 119 2.35 -17.26 -12.30
CA LEU A 119 2.78 -18.63 -12.61
C LEU A 119 3.83 -18.62 -13.73
N PRO A 120 4.73 -19.62 -13.81
CA PRO A 120 4.91 -20.75 -12.89
C PRO A 120 5.80 -20.43 -11.67
N ARG A 121 6.23 -19.17 -11.48
CA ARG A 121 7.15 -18.77 -10.40
C ARG A 121 6.50 -18.78 -9.03
N GLU A 122 5.15 -18.78 -8.99
CA GLU A 122 4.35 -18.70 -7.76
C GLU A 122 4.66 -17.45 -6.91
N ASP A 123 5.08 -16.38 -7.57
CA ASP A 123 5.33 -15.10 -6.92
C ASP A 123 4.03 -14.31 -6.79
N LEU A 124 3.89 -13.54 -5.70
CA LEU A 124 2.97 -12.41 -5.69
C LEU A 124 3.75 -11.14 -5.95
N ALA A 125 3.44 -10.47 -7.06
CA ALA A 125 4.08 -9.23 -7.48
C ALA A 125 3.06 -8.10 -7.54
N TRP A 126 3.47 -6.91 -7.12
CA TRP A 126 2.62 -5.72 -7.14
C TRP A 126 3.44 -4.48 -7.44
N GLU A 127 2.75 -3.47 -7.96
CA GLU A 127 3.38 -2.22 -8.35
C GLU A 127 2.43 -1.03 -8.26
N ASN A 128 3.03 0.15 -8.25
CA ASN A 128 2.33 1.38 -8.58
C ASN A 128 3.08 2.17 -9.66
N ASP A 129 2.70 3.42 -9.86
CA ASP A 129 3.34 4.32 -10.82
C ASP A 129 4.77 4.75 -10.44
N HIS A 130 5.30 4.34 -9.29
CA HIS A 130 6.66 4.69 -8.81
C HIS A 130 7.60 3.50 -8.68
N ILE A 131 7.11 2.36 -8.21
CA ILE A 131 7.95 1.24 -7.80
C ILE A 131 7.17 -0.07 -7.89
N ALA A 132 7.90 -1.19 -7.99
CA ALA A 132 7.30 -2.51 -7.91
C ALA A 132 7.98 -3.36 -6.82
N PHE A 133 7.27 -4.39 -6.40
CA PHE A 133 7.69 -5.30 -5.35
C PHE A 133 7.28 -6.73 -5.68
N ARG A 134 7.93 -7.68 -5.01
CA ARG A 134 7.63 -9.10 -5.12
C ARG A 134 7.77 -9.79 -3.76
N MET A 135 6.91 -10.76 -3.51
CA MET A 135 7.12 -11.79 -2.50
C MET A 135 7.12 -13.15 -3.17
N TYR A 136 8.08 -13.98 -2.78
CA TYR A 136 8.29 -15.29 -3.36
C TYR A 136 7.34 -16.32 -2.74
N GLY A 137 6.79 -17.18 -3.59
CA GLY A 137 5.92 -18.26 -3.19
C GLY A 137 6.63 -19.62 -3.09
N PRO A 138 5.84 -20.70 -3.02
CA PRO A 138 6.34 -22.05 -2.75
C PRO A 138 7.42 -22.56 -3.70
N ALA A 139 7.41 -22.12 -4.97
CA ALA A 139 8.39 -22.56 -5.97
C ALA A 139 9.85 -22.28 -5.55
N LEU A 140 10.10 -21.22 -4.77
CA LEU A 140 11.43 -20.81 -4.32
C LEU A 140 11.66 -21.00 -2.81
N ALA A 141 10.83 -21.77 -2.13
CA ALA A 141 10.89 -21.94 -0.66
C ALA A 141 12.24 -22.41 -0.12
N LYS A 142 13.06 -23.08 -0.91
CA LYS A 142 14.40 -23.54 -0.52
C LYS A 142 15.45 -22.43 -0.54
N GLU A 143 15.23 -21.37 -1.31
CA GLU A 143 16.22 -20.34 -1.59
C GLU A 143 15.94 -19.04 -0.85
N VAL A 144 14.67 -18.73 -0.59
CA VAL A 144 14.20 -17.48 -0.03
C VAL A 144 13.31 -17.70 1.20
N SER A 145 12.89 -16.61 1.83
CA SER A 145 11.92 -16.59 2.92
C SER A 145 10.85 -15.52 2.61
N ASN A 146 10.34 -14.84 3.65
CA ASN A 146 9.29 -13.83 3.53
C ASN A 146 9.82 -12.39 3.36
N GLY A 147 11.01 -12.23 2.81
CA GLY A 147 11.55 -10.92 2.51
C GLY A 147 10.82 -10.26 1.33
N ILE A 148 10.60 -8.94 1.42
CA ILE A 148 10.05 -8.15 0.32
C ILE A 148 11.17 -7.81 -0.66
N ASP A 149 10.98 -8.17 -1.91
CA ASP A 149 11.85 -7.82 -3.02
C ASP A 149 11.45 -6.48 -3.63
N VAL A 150 12.42 -5.75 -4.22
CA VAL A 150 12.23 -4.42 -4.79
C VAL A 150 12.61 -4.40 -6.26
N TRP A 151 11.67 -4.01 -7.10
CA TRP A 151 11.89 -3.77 -8.51
C TRP A 151 11.90 -2.27 -8.78
N CYS A 152 13.06 -1.75 -9.18
CA CYS A 152 13.27 -0.34 -9.48
C CYS A 152 12.62 0.04 -10.79
N LYS A 153 11.76 1.08 -10.79
CA LYS A 153 11.08 1.60 -11.98
C LYS A 153 11.53 3.01 -12.30
N ARG A 154 11.65 3.31 -13.60
CA ARG A 154 11.86 4.67 -14.12
C ARG A 154 10.75 5.16 -15.02
N VAL A 155 9.65 4.39 -15.08
CA VAL A 155 8.44 4.69 -15.85
C VAL A 155 7.21 4.68 -14.93
N ARG A 156 6.15 5.41 -15.33
CA ARG A 156 4.96 5.62 -14.50
C ARG A 156 3.78 4.71 -14.87
N TYR A 157 3.99 3.77 -15.78
CA TYR A 157 2.99 2.77 -16.18
C TYR A 157 3.36 1.38 -15.61
N PRO A 158 2.41 0.44 -15.51
CA PRO A 158 2.67 -0.92 -15.03
C PRO A 158 3.64 -1.68 -15.92
N VAL A 159 4.63 -2.34 -15.32
CA VAL A 159 5.69 -3.11 -16.00
C VAL A 159 5.77 -4.58 -15.59
N VAL A 160 5.26 -4.94 -14.42
CA VAL A 160 5.43 -6.28 -13.82
C VAL A 160 5.00 -7.37 -14.79
N GLN A 161 3.81 -7.28 -15.35
CA GLN A 161 3.32 -8.28 -16.30
C GLN A 161 4.23 -8.41 -17.53
N LYS A 162 4.68 -7.29 -18.07
CA LYS A 162 5.55 -7.26 -19.25
C LYS A 162 6.90 -7.91 -18.96
N TRP A 163 7.48 -7.63 -17.80
CA TRP A 163 8.78 -8.15 -17.42
C TRP A 163 8.74 -9.65 -17.17
N TYR A 164 7.73 -10.15 -16.47
CA TYR A 164 7.55 -11.60 -16.32
C TYR A 164 7.33 -12.30 -17.66
N LYS A 165 6.50 -11.73 -18.55
CA LYS A 165 6.28 -12.30 -19.88
C LYS A 165 7.56 -12.33 -20.72
N ALA A 166 8.43 -11.34 -20.62
CA ALA A 166 9.74 -11.36 -21.27
C ALA A 166 10.63 -12.47 -20.72
N ALA A 167 10.58 -12.73 -19.40
CA ALA A 167 11.32 -13.82 -18.77
C ALA A 167 10.85 -15.22 -19.20
N GLU A 168 9.56 -15.41 -19.47
CA GLU A 168 9.03 -16.70 -19.96
C GLU A 168 9.63 -17.13 -21.31
N THR A 169 10.00 -16.18 -22.14
CA THR A 169 10.57 -16.41 -23.48
C THR A 169 12.10 -16.30 -23.54
N ALA A 170 12.72 -15.97 -22.41
CA ALA A 170 14.16 -15.82 -22.30
C ALA A 170 14.88 -17.18 -22.22
N ARG A 171 16.19 -17.14 -22.39
CA ARG A 171 17.04 -18.34 -22.23
C ARG A 171 16.97 -18.79 -20.76
N PRO A 172 16.96 -20.10 -20.49
CA PRO A 172 16.98 -20.60 -19.10
C PRO A 172 18.13 -19.99 -18.30
N GLY A 173 17.82 -19.51 -17.08
CA GLY A 173 18.78 -18.88 -16.18
C GLY A 173 19.13 -17.43 -16.49
N HIS A 174 18.44 -16.82 -17.46
CA HIS A 174 18.59 -15.40 -17.77
C HIS A 174 17.24 -14.70 -17.73
N ASP A 175 16.99 -13.95 -16.68
CA ASP A 175 15.78 -13.13 -16.53
C ASP A 175 16.08 -11.69 -17.00
N PRO A 176 15.50 -11.23 -18.13
CA PRO A 176 15.81 -9.92 -18.72
C PRO A 176 15.51 -8.75 -17.77
N TYR A 177 14.64 -8.93 -16.78
CA TYR A 177 14.31 -7.89 -15.82
C TYR A 177 15.42 -7.62 -14.78
N HIS A 178 16.53 -8.36 -14.79
CA HIS A 178 17.73 -8.02 -14.01
C HIS A 178 18.62 -6.97 -14.68
N GLU A 179 18.26 -6.53 -15.89
CA GLU A 179 18.96 -5.49 -16.64
C GLU A 179 18.01 -4.34 -16.98
N ASP A 180 18.47 -3.09 -16.80
CA ASP A 180 17.67 -1.92 -17.17
C ASP A 180 17.66 -1.71 -18.68
N HIS A 181 16.53 -1.99 -19.30
CA HIS A 181 16.25 -1.76 -20.72
C HIS A 181 15.48 -0.45 -20.95
N GLY A 182 15.62 0.55 -20.05
CA GLY A 182 14.98 1.85 -20.15
C GLY A 182 13.68 1.99 -19.34
N GLU A 183 13.28 0.94 -18.62
CA GLU A 183 12.09 0.95 -17.75
C GLU A 183 12.43 0.74 -16.26
N GLY A 184 13.67 0.35 -15.97
CA GLY A 184 14.15 -0.06 -14.67
C GLY A 184 14.49 -1.56 -14.65
N ALA A 185 14.76 -2.11 -13.45
CA ALA A 185 15.12 -3.52 -13.29
C ALA A 185 14.95 -3.99 -11.84
N ASP A 186 15.02 -5.33 -11.68
CA ASP A 186 15.22 -6.02 -10.41
C ASP A 186 16.71 -6.07 -10.10
N PHE A 187 17.17 -5.16 -9.26
CA PHE A 187 18.56 -5.09 -8.78
C PHE A 187 18.71 -5.59 -7.34
N PHE A 188 17.61 -5.89 -6.65
CA PHE A 188 17.62 -6.10 -5.22
C PHE A 188 17.72 -7.59 -4.88
N ALA A 189 18.74 -7.98 -4.10
CA ALA A 189 18.92 -9.36 -3.68
C ALA A 189 18.33 -9.58 -2.28
N VAL A 190 17.30 -10.41 -2.19
CA VAL A 190 16.60 -10.74 -0.94
C VAL A 190 17.23 -11.95 -0.24
N GLY A 191 17.42 -13.06 -0.94
CA GLY A 191 17.87 -14.31 -0.34
C GLY A 191 16.96 -14.77 0.82
N ARG A 192 17.57 -15.29 1.88
CA ARG A 192 16.83 -15.72 3.10
C ARG A 192 16.70 -14.61 4.15
N THR A 193 16.74 -13.35 3.75
CA THR A 193 16.62 -12.19 4.64
C THR A 193 15.17 -11.67 4.69
N LEU A 194 14.97 -10.59 5.43
CA LEU A 194 13.70 -9.87 5.47
C LEU A 194 13.53 -8.89 4.27
N GLY A 195 14.52 -8.82 3.37
CA GLY A 195 14.47 -7.97 2.17
C GLY A 195 14.25 -6.50 2.51
N ALA A 196 13.23 -5.88 1.93
CA ALA A 196 12.88 -4.47 2.13
C ALA A 196 11.59 -4.31 2.97
N GLY A 197 11.51 -5.00 4.12
CA GLY A 197 10.37 -4.83 5.03
C GLY A 197 9.62 -6.11 5.40
N GLY A 198 10.21 -7.28 5.23
CA GLY A 198 9.67 -8.52 5.75
C GLY A 198 9.56 -8.50 7.28
N CYS A 199 8.67 -9.33 7.82
CA CYS A 199 8.38 -9.38 9.26
C CYS A 199 8.63 -10.77 9.83
N ALA A 200 9.27 -10.84 11.00
CA ALA A 200 9.55 -12.09 11.71
C ALA A 200 9.22 -11.98 13.20
N LEU A 201 8.85 -13.09 13.83
CA LEU A 201 8.79 -13.19 15.28
C LEU A 201 10.20 -13.26 15.86
N ILE A 202 10.34 -12.94 17.14
CA ILE A 202 11.62 -13.03 17.86
C ILE A 202 11.49 -14.06 19.00
N GLU A 203 12.43 -14.99 19.06
CA GLU A 203 12.58 -15.92 20.17
C GLU A 203 14.06 -16.01 20.57
N ALA A 204 14.37 -15.75 21.84
CA ALA A 204 15.75 -15.77 22.36
C ALA A 204 16.72 -14.99 21.45
N ASP A 205 16.37 -13.74 21.12
CA ASP A 205 17.12 -12.84 20.22
C ASP A 205 17.33 -13.35 18.77
N THR A 206 16.65 -14.41 18.38
CA THR A 206 16.72 -14.97 17.03
C THR A 206 15.44 -14.67 16.25
N LEU A 207 15.59 -14.24 15.01
CA LEU A 207 14.47 -14.05 14.08
C LEU A 207 13.89 -15.42 13.69
N LYS A 208 12.59 -15.56 13.83
CA LYS A 208 11.80 -16.73 13.42
C LYS A 208 10.93 -16.31 12.23
N GLN A 209 11.48 -16.48 11.04
CA GLN A 209 10.78 -16.21 9.79
C GLN A 209 9.79 -17.34 9.48
N PRO A 210 8.59 -17.03 8.93
CA PRO A 210 7.59 -18.04 8.61
C PRO A 210 7.88 -18.82 7.32
N GLY A 211 8.94 -18.49 6.59
CA GLY A 211 9.20 -19.00 5.25
C GLY A 211 8.41 -18.23 4.19
N VAL A 212 8.19 -18.83 3.02
CA VAL A 212 7.36 -18.24 1.96
C VAL A 212 5.88 -18.34 2.32
N PHE A 213 5.04 -17.51 1.71
CA PHE A 213 3.58 -17.61 1.92
C PHE A 213 3.03 -18.92 1.33
N ASP A 214 1.96 -19.43 1.90
CA ASP A 214 1.26 -20.64 1.43
C ASP A 214 -0.13 -20.32 0.85
N HIS A 215 -0.73 -19.20 1.27
CA HIS A 215 -2.00 -18.73 0.73
C HIS A 215 -1.91 -17.24 0.41
N TYR A 216 -2.62 -16.85 -0.65
CA TYR A 216 -2.77 -15.44 -1.02
C TYR A 216 -4.22 -15.13 -1.38
N ARG A 217 -4.60 -13.87 -1.27
CA ARG A 217 -5.87 -13.34 -1.77
C ARG A 217 -5.63 -11.93 -2.31
N VAL A 218 -5.76 -11.74 -3.62
CA VAL A 218 -5.79 -10.39 -4.22
C VAL A 218 -7.19 -9.83 -4.01
N ILE A 219 -7.28 -8.73 -3.26
CA ILE A 219 -8.52 -8.06 -2.93
C ILE A 219 -8.81 -6.98 -3.97
N SER A 220 -7.80 -6.20 -4.34
CA SER A 220 -7.94 -5.14 -5.32
C SER A 220 -6.63 -4.89 -6.07
N SER A 221 -6.72 -4.59 -7.38
CA SER A 221 -5.58 -4.40 -8.26
C SER A 221 -5.66 -3.07 -9.03
N GLY A 222 -6.02 -2.00 -8.35
CA GLY A 222 -6.07 -0.66 -8.95
C GLY A 222 -7.49 -0.13 -9.20
N PRO A 223 -7.64 1.12 -9.74
CA PRO A 223 -6.58 1.96 -10.32
C PRO A 223 -5.71 2.74 -9.33
N LEU A 224 -6.09 2.89 -8.05
CA LEU A 224 -5.41 3.75 -7.07
C LEU A 224 -4.69 2.98 -5.96
N ARG A 225 -5.13 1.76 -5.66
CA ARG A 225 -4.57 0.90 -4.62
C ARG A 225 -4.50 -0.53 -5.09
N ALA A 226 -3.33 -1.15 -4.98
CA ALA A 226 -3.17 -2.59 -4.93
C ALA A 226 -3.34 -3.04 -3.48
N LEU A 227 -4.18 -4.06 -3.24
CA LEU A 227 -4.49 -4.58 -1.90
C LEU A 227 -4.58 -6.11 -1.96
N PHE A 228 -3.85 -6.79 -1.08
CA PHE A 228 -3.86 -8.25 -1.02
C PHE A 228 -3.48 -8.76 0.37
N GLU A 229 -3.71 -10.03 0.61
CA GLU A 229 -3.34 -10.74 1.84
C GLU A 229 -2.46 -11.95 1.51
N LEU A 230 -1.50 -12.20 2.40
CA LEU A 230 -0.62 -13.37 2.41
C LEU A 230 -0.71 -14.05 3.77
N SER A 231 -0.90 -15.35 3.77
CA SER A 231 -0.88 -16.17 4.99
C SER A 231 0.28 -17.17 4.93
N TYR A 232 0.80 -17.50 6.09
CA TYR A 232 2.00 -18.31 6.26
C TYR A 232 1.74 -19.49 7.17
N GLN A 233 2.52 -20.56 6.98
CA GLN A 233 2.54 -21.67 7.91
C GLN A 233 2.92 -21.19 9.32
N PRO A 234 2.27 -21.72 10.36
CA PRO A 234 2.55 -21.31 11.73
C PRO A 234 4.00 -21.55 12.14
N VAL A 235 4.60 -20.55 12.78
CA VAL A 235 5.94 -20.61 13.36
C VAL A 235 5.87 -21.15 14.79
N GLN A 236 6.78 -22.04 15.15
CA GLN A 236 6.90 -22.53 16.52
C GLN A 236 7.65 -21.50 17.37
N ILE A 237 7.01 -21.01 18.43
CA ILE A 237 7.57 -20.11 19.44
C ILE A 237 7.34 -20.73 20.82
N GLY A 238 8.39 -21.26 21.43
CA GLY A 238 8.28 -22.07 22.63
C GLY A 238 7.39 -23.30 22.40
N ARG A 239 6.29 -23.39 23.15
CA ARG A 239 5.29 -24.46 22.99
C ARG A 239 4.10 -24.09 22.10
N ARG A 240 4.09 -22.89 21.53
CA ARG A 240 2.96 -22.34 20.78
C ARG A 240 3.24 -22.31 19.29
N LYS A 241 2.21 -22.54 18.51
CA LYS A 241 2.19 -22.27 17.07
C LYS A 241 1.58 -20.90 16.83
N ILE A 242 2.28 -20.05 16.12
CA ILE A 242 1.86 -18.67 15.82
C ILE A 242 1.67 -18.56 14.32
N ALA A 243 0.42 -18.37 13.90
CA ALA A 243 0.09 -18.04 12.51
C ALA A 243 0.33 -16.56 12.25
N GLN A 244 0.83 -16.24 11.06
CA GLN A 244 1.06 -14.88 10.57
C GLN A 244 0.24 -14.64 9.31
N THR A 245 -0.41 -13.48 9.26
CA THR A 245 -1.05 -12.95 8.04
C THR A 245 -0.56 -11.54 7.82
N LEU A 246 -0.18 -11.23 6.59
CA LEU A 246 0.13 -9.87 6.14
C LEU A 246 -1.01 -9.38 5.24
N ARG A 247 -1.50 -8.19 5.49
CA ARG A 247 -2.34 -7.44 4.58
C ARG A 247 -1.54 -6.26 4.06
N ILE A 248 -1.28 -6.23 2.76
CA ILE A 248 -0.40 -5.27 2.11
C ILE A 248 -1.20 -4.40 1.17
N ALA A 249 -1.03 -3.08 1.30
CA ALA A 249 -1.59 -2.09 0.39
C ALA A 249 -0.47 -1.20 -0.16
N LEU A 250 -0.49 -0.98 -1.48
CA LEU A 250 0.37 -0.01 -2.15
C LEU A 250 -0.50 1.00 -2.89
N ASP A 251 -0.40 2.26 -2.49
CA ASP A 251 -1.16 3.36 -3.06
C ASP A 251 -0.40 4.02 -4.22
N ALA A 252 -1.14 4.50 -5.21
CA ALA A 252 -0.60 5.32 -6.29
C ALA A 252 0.17 6.53 -5.74
N GLY A 253 1.34 6.81 -6.30
CA GLY A 253 2.19 7.94 -5.89
C GLY A 253 3.00 7.71 -4.60
N LYS A 254 2.98 6.53 -3.99
CA LYS A 254 3.71 6.24 -2.75
C LYS A 254 4.86 5.25 -3.00
N ASN A 255 5.95 5.42 -2.25
CA ASN A 255 7.11 4.51 -2.30
C ASN A 255 7.12 3.50 -1.15
N LEU A 256 6.18 3.60 -0.21
CA LEU A 256 6.04 2.70 0.92
C LEU A 256 4.74 1.92 0.85
N ASN A 257 4.84 0.61 1.03
CA ASN A 257 3.71 -0.27 1.30
C ASN A 257 3.18 -0.01 2.70
N ARG A 258 1.87 0.01 2.89
CA ARG A 258 1.22 -0.18 4.18
C ARG A 258 1.12 -1.68 4.45
N VAL A 259 1.66 -2.13 5.55
CA VAL A 259 1.60 -3.53 5.95
C VAL A 259 0.92 -3.64 7.31
N ASP A 260 -0.18 -4.35 7.35
CA ASP A 260 -0.87 -4.75 8.57
C ASP A 260 -0.54 -6.22 8.85
N VAL A 261 0.27 -6.48 9.90
CA VAL A 261 0.62 -7.84 10.31
C VAL A 261 -0.26 -8.30 11.46
N LEU A 262 -0.84 -9.48 11.32
CA LEU A 262 -1.66 -10.11 12.34
C LEU A 262 -1.04 -11.44 12.76
N PHE A 263 -0.75 -11.57 14.06
CA PHE A 263 -0.31 -12.81 14.66
C PHE A 263 -1.47 -13.46 15.42
N ARG A 264 -1.73 -14.73 15.15
CA ARG A 264 -2.71 -15.53 15.89
C ARG A 264 -2.01 -16.68 16.58
N ALA A 265 -2.23 -16.79 17.88
CA ALA A 265 -1.69 -17.86 18.72
C ALA A 265 -2.82 -18.77 19.20
N ASP A 266 -2.56 -20.05 19.38
CA ASP A 266 -3.46 -20.96 20.05
C ASP A 266 -3.52 -20.63 21.55
N GLY A 267 -4.72 -20.36 22.08
CA GLY A 267 -4.97 -20.02 23.48
C GLY A 267 -4.63 -18.57 23.88
N GLU A 268 -4.78 -18.26 25.17
CA GLU A 268 -4.36 -16.96 25.72
C GLU A 268 -2.85 -16.79 25.59
N SER A 269 -2.44 -15.63 25.08
CA SER A 269 -1.03 -15.40 24.84
C SER A 269 -0.57 -14.02 25.26
N ALA A 270 0.62 -14.00 25.86
CA ALA A 270 1.35 -12.77 26.08
C ALA A 270 1.70 -12.10 24.75
N THR A 271 1.93 -10.82 24.80
CA THR A 271 2.44 -10.02 23.69
C THR A 271 3.68 -10.66 23.05
N LEU A 272 3.68 -10.75 21.74
CA LEU A 272 4.73 -11.39 20.95
C LEU A 272 5.78 -10.36 20.51
N PRO A 273 7.07 -10.56 20.78
CA PRO A 273 8.11 -9.75 20.19
C PRO A 273 8.25 -10.09 18.70
N PHE A 274 8.33 -9.06 17.88
CA PHE A 274 8.52 -9.18 16.44
C PHE A 274 9.49 -8.13 15.92
N ALA A 275 10.02 -8.32 14.72
CA ALA A 275 10.82 -7.34 14.01
C ALA A 275 10.36 -7.21 12.56
N VAL A 276 10.44 -5.99 12.07
CA VAL A 276 10.42 -5.68 10.64
C VAL A 276 11.84 -5.30 10.24
N GLY A 277 12.36 -5.85 9.15
CA GLY A 277 13.76 -5.67 8.80
C GLY A 277 13.99 -5.26 7.37
N ILE A 278 15.10 -4.54 7.16
CA ILE A 278 15.68 -4.27 5.85
C ILE A 278 17.08 -4.89 5.78
N VAL A 279 17.36 -5.58 4.67
CA VAL A 279 18.64 -6.27 4.49
C VAL A 279 19.80 -5.30 4.36
N THR A 280 20.90 -5.58 5.07
CA THR A 280 22.15 -4.83 4.96
C THR A 280 22.87 -5.23 3.68
N ARG A 281 22.97 -4.31 2.72
CA ARG A 281 23.73 -4.47 1.49
C ARG A 281 25.13 -3.89 1.65
N LYS A 282 26.07 -4.33 0.83
CA LYS A 282 27.45 -3.81 0.83
C LYS A 282 27.47 -2.30 0.56
N GLY A 283 28.17 -1.54 1.38
CA GLY A 283 28.42 -0.12 1.16
C GLY A 283 27.24 0.80 1.45
N VAL A 284 26.12 0.29 2.01
CA VAL A 284 25.00 1.16 2.42
C VAL A 284 25.30 1.90 3.72
N LYS A 285 24.70 3.08 3.86
CA LYS A 285 24.70 3.87 5.09
C LYS A 285 23.38 3.70 5.81
N ALA A 286 23.45 3.43 7.10
CA ALA A 286 22.26 3.36 7.94
C ALA A 286 21.81 4.76 8.38
N TYR A 287 20.49 4.93 8.45
CA TYR A 287 19.83 6.07 9.06
C TYR A 287 18.73 5.56 10.00
N ALA A 288 18.70 6.12 11.21
CA ALA A 288 17.71 5.80 12.21
C ALA A 288 17.19 7.07 12.90
N ASP A 289 15.88 7.18 13.04
CA ASP A 289 15.20 8.20 13.83
C ASP A 289 14.15 7.51 14.72
N THR A 290 14.55 7.11 15.91
CA THR A 290 13.69 6.40 16.87
C THR A 290 12.48 7.24 17.27
N ALA A 291 12.63 8.57 17.33
CA ALA A 291 11.54 9.48 17.68
C ALA A 291 10.45 9.50 16.61
N LEU A 292 10.78 9.23 15.35
CA LEU A 292 9.86 9.10 14.23
C LEU A 292 9.56 7.65 13.84
N GLY A 293 10.22 6.68 14.48
CA GLY A 293 10.07 5.25 14.16
C GLY A 293 10.66 4.87 12.80
N ILE A 294 11.73 5.55 12.36
CA ILE A 294 12.34 5.38 11.04
C ILE A 294 13.60 4.56 11.15
N ALA A 295 13.73 3.52 10.29
CA ALA A 295 14.98 2.82 10.01
C ALA A 295 15.17 2.76 8.50
N ALA A 296 16.35 3.12 7.98
CA ALA A 296 16.58 3.18 6.55
C ALA A 296 18.03 2.88 6.18
N PHE A 297 18.23 2.43 4.96
CA PHE A 297 19.52 2.36 4.29
C PHE A 297 19.53 3.23 3.03
N TRP A 298 20.74 3.68 2.67
CA TRP A 298 21.01 4.33 1.40
C TRP A 298 22.38 3.93 0.88
N GLY A 299 22.50 3.60 -0.40
CA GLY A 299 23.77 3.29 -1.04
C GLY A 299 23.61 2.89 -2.50
N LEU A 300 24.68 2.50 -3.14
CA LEU A 300 24.64 2.05 -4.52
C LEU A 300 23.65 0.89 -4.70
N THR A 301 22.94 0.89 -5.81
CA THR A 301 21.97 -0.15 -6.17
C THR A 301 22.68 -1.47 -6.42
N THR A 302 23.75 -1.44 -7.20
CA THR A 302 24.68 -2.54 -7.49
C THR A 302 26.12 -2.08 -7.28
N ASP A 303 27.12 -2.89 -7.62
CA ASP A 303 28.53 -2.45 -7.67
C ASP A 303 28.81 -1.49 -8.85
N ARG A 304 27.83 -1.23 -9.74
CA ARG A 304 27.91 -0.33 -10.89
C ARG A 304 27.28 1.02 -10.53
N THR A 305 28.00 2.10 -10.76
CA THR A 305 27.53 3.46 -10.46
C THR A 305 26.42 3.94 -11.39
N GLU A 306 26.36 3.43 -12.62
CA GLU A 306 25.31 3.72 -13.60
C GLU A 306 23.92 3.23 -13.18
N ASP A 307 23.86 2.20 -12.34
CA ASP A 307 22.59 1.70 -11.79
C ASP A 307 22.04 2.61 -10.68
N GLY A 308 22.76 3.68 -10.33
CA GLY A 308 22.35 4.68 -9.35
C GLY A 308 22.41 4.20 -7.91
N SER A 309 21.63 4.86 -7.05
CA SER A 309 21.53 4.54 -5.62
C SER A 309 20.11 4.14 -5.25
N LEU A 310 19.99 3.23 -4.30
CA LEU A 310 18.74 2.70 -3.77
C LEU A 310 18.66 2.96 -2.26
N GLY A 311 17.59 3.63 -1.85
CA GLY A 311 17.14 3.72 -0.47
C GLY A 311 16.15 2.63 -0.16
N THR A 312 16.27 1.98 1.00
CA THR A 312 15.22 1.15 1.59
C THR A 312 14.84 1.72 2.95
N GLY A 313 13.59 1.59 3.36
CA GLY A 313 13.15 2.21 4.61
C GLY A 313 11.93 1.56 5.23
N ILE A 314 11.86 1.67 6.56
CA ILE A 314 10.72 1.29 7.41
C ILE A 314 10.27 2.54 8.15
N VAL A 315 8.97 2.74 8.25
CA VAL A 315 8.34 3.68 9.17
C VAL A 315 7.33 2.91 10.01
N MET A 316 7.56 2.87 11.32
CA MET A 316 6.65 2.27 12.29
C MET A 316 6.05 3.37 13.16
N ASP A 317 4.78 3.25 13.51
CA ASP A 317 4.12 4.24 14.37
C ASP A 317 4.92 4.38 15.68
N PRO A 318 5.40 5.57 16.02
CA PRO A 318 6.17 5.79 17.24
C PRO A 318 5.41 5.47 18.54
N SER A 319 4.08 5.45 18.51
CA SER A 319 3.26 5.03 19.66
C SER A 319 3.53 3.57 20.06
N GLN A 320 4.00 2.75 19.13
CA GLN A 320 4.43 1.38 19.37
C GLN A 320 5.82 1.30 20.04
N ARG A 321 6.52 2.45 20.17
CA ARG A 321 7.86 2.56 20.78
C ARG A 321 8.84 1.54 20.21
N PRO A 322 9.06 1.50 18.89
CA PRO A 322 9.97 0.54 18.30
C PRO A 322 11.41 0.79 18.77
N ALA A 323 12.12 -0.31 19.08
CA ALA A 323 13.57 -0.25 19.23
C ALA A 323 14.22 -0.48 17.86
N ILE A 324 15.19 0.36 17.50
CA ILE A 324 15.96 0.16 16.26
C ILE A 324 17.29 -0.48 16.63
N ARG A 325 17.61 -1.59 15.98
CA ARG A 325 18.86 -2.33 16.20
C ARG A 325 19.38 -2.94 14.90
N GLU A 326 20.66 -3.22 14.85
CA GLU A 326 21.29 -3.97 13.78
C GLU A 326 21.56 -5.40 14.22
N ASP A 327 21.43 -6.34 13.31
CA ASP A 327 22.00 -7.68 13.36
C ASP A 327 22.98 -7.85 12.19
N PRO A 328 23.70 -8.97 12.04
CA PRO A 328 24.67 -9.14 10.96
C PRO A 328 24.10 -9.01 9.55
N MET A 329 22.78 -9.14 9.37
CA MET A 329 22.12 -9.14 8.07
C MET A 329 21.10 -8.01 7.89
N HIS A 330 20.65 -7.34 8.98
CA HIS A 330 19.52 -6.43 8.90
C HIS A 330 19.68 -5.20 9.79
N LEU A 331 19.03 -4.12 9.37
CA LEU A 331 18.58 -3.06 10.26
C LEU A 331 17.11 -3.33 10.60
N LEU A 332 16.80 -3.42 11.90
CA LEU A 332 15.54 -3.91 12.43
C LEU A 332 14.78 -2.83 13.20
N CYS A 333 13.48 -2.72 12.96
CA CYS A 333 12.51 -2.10 13.86
C CYS A 333 11.85 -3.20 14.69
N VAL A 334 12.12 -3.23 15.99
CA VAL A 334 11.63 -4.25 16.91
C VAL A 334 10.44 -3.70 17.71
N GLY A 335 9.35 -4.43 17.70
CA GLY A 335 8.12 -4.09 18.41
C GLY A 335 7.53 -5.27 19.18
N LYS A 336 6.33 -5.05 19.72
CA LYS A 336 5.55 -6.07 20.41
C LYS A 336 4.12 -6.06 19.88
N ALA A 337 3.61 -7.22 19.50
CA ALA A 337 2.26 -7.39 18.96
C ALA A 337 1.40 -8.22 19.93
N PRO A 338 0.26 -7.69 20.39
CA PRO A 338 -0.74 -8.52 21.05
C PRO A 338 -1.34 -9.50 20.01
N PRO A 339 -1.45 -10.80 20.33
CA PRO A 339 -2.11 -11.75 19.45
C PRO A 339 -3.54 -11.36 19.13
N GLY A 340 -3.95 -11.55 17.88
CA GLY A 340 -5.28 -11.16 17.39
C GLY A 340 -5.46 -9.68 17.11
N VAL A 341 -4.45 -8.84 17.35
CA VAL A 341 -4.46 -7.40 17.03
C VAL A 341 -3.47 -7.11 15.92
N ALA A 342 -3.94 -6.50 14.84
CA ALA A 342 -3.08 -6.10 13.74
C ALA A 342 -2.14 -4.97 14.15
N VAL A 343 -0.87 -5.11 13.77
CA VAL A 343 0.15 -4.08 13.94
C VAL A 343 0.51 -3.52 12.57
N ARG A 344 0.49 -2.18 12.45
CA ARG A 344 0.78 -1.49 11.19
C ARG A 344 2.20 -0.96 11.16
N TYR A 345 2.84 -1.16 10.01
CA TYR A 345 4.08 -0.48 9.64
C TYR A 345 4.06 -0.15 8.14
N TYR A 346 5.04 0.64 7.72
CA TYR A 346 5.24 0.98 6.32
C TYR A 346 6.66 0.61 5.92
N ALA A 347 6.82 0.04 4.73
CA ALA A 347 8.12 -0.36 4.24
C ALA A 347 8.19 -0.27 2.72
N GLY A 348 9.35 0.11 2.20
CA GLY A 348 9.54 0.22 0.75
C GLY A 348 10.88 0.80 0.37
N ALA A 349 10.96 1.37 -0.84
CA ALA A 349 12.23 1.83 -1.40
C ALA A 349 12.07 3.02 -2.35
N GLY A 350 13.21 3.69 -2.59
CA GLY A 350 13.34 4.78 -3.54
C GLY A 350 14.65 4.70 -4.30
N TRP A 351 14.60 4.91 -5.62
CA TRP A 351 15.74 4.76 -6.52
C TRP A 351 16.07 6.08 -7.21
N THR A 352 17.36 6.42 -7.34
CA THR A 352 17.75 7.70 -7.95
C THR A 352 17.31 7.84 -9.41
N THR A 353 17.40 6.75 -10.17
CA THR A 353 17.08 6.79 -11.61
C THR A 353 15.57 6.83 -11.87
N SER A 354 14.73 6.62 -10.85
CA SER A 354 13.27 6.82 -10.96
C SER A 354 12.89 8.29 -11.18
N GLY A 355 13.77 9.23 -10.81
CA GLY A 355 13.49 10.66 -10.80
C GLY A 355 12.78 11.17 -9.53
N ASP A 356 12.46 10.28 -8.58
CA ASP A 356 11.77 10.67 -7.34
C ASP A 356 12.75 11.18 -6.26
N PHE A 357 13.96 10.63 -6.23
CA PHE A 357 14.96 10.92 -5.21
C PHE A 357 16.34 11.08 -5.85
N ALA A 358 16.92 12.27 -5.81
CA ALA A 358 18.26 12.51 -6.31
C ALA A 358 19.37 12.21 -5.29
N SER A 359 19.04 12.03 -4.00
CA SER A 359 20.02 11.88 -2.94
C SER A 359 19.50 11.16 -1.69
N GLU A 360 20.46 10.69 -0.87
CA GLU A 360 20.20 10.16 0.47
C GLU A 360 19.32 11.12 1.31
N ARG A 361 19.60 12.42 1.24
CA ARG A 361 18.85 13.43 2.00
C ARG A 361 17.39 13.51 1.56
N GLU A 362 17.10 13.41 0.26
CA GLU A 362 15.72 13.43 -0.24
C GLU A 362 14.95 12.19 0.19
N TRP A 363 15.58 11.01 0.17
CA TRP A 363 15.00 9.80 0.71
C TRP A 363 14.68 9.91 2.20
N GLN A 364 15.65 10.40 3.00
CA GLN A 364 15.44 10.62 4.43
C GLN A 364 14.33 11.65 4.69
N ASN A 365 14.27 12.74 3.93
CA ASN A 365 13.20 13.73 4.04
C ASN A 365 11.83 13.13 3.72
N TYR A 366 11.71 12.34 2.66
CA TYR A 366 10.49 11.62 2.33
C TYR A 366 10.00 10.74 3.48
N LEU A 367 10.88 9.96 4.10
CA LEU A 367 10.53 9.11 5.25
C LEU A 367 10.09 9.96 6.47
N ARG A 368 10.76 11.08 6.72
CA ARG A 368 10.40 12.00 7.82
C ARG A 368 9.05 12.67 7.58
N GLU A 369 8.80 13.19 6.39
CA GLU A 369 7.52 13.79 6.01
C GLU A 369 6.39 12.77 6.08
N PHE A 370 6.65 11.55 5.63
CA PHE A 370 5.71 10.44 5.73
C PHE A 370 5.36 10.15 7.20
N ALA A 371 6.36 10.00 8.08
CA ALA A 371 6.15 9.78 9.51
C ALA A 371 5.42 10.94 10.21
N LEU A 372 5.72 12.18 9.85
CA LEU A 372 5.01 13.37 10.36
C LEU A 372 3.55 13.41 9.91
N ASN A 373 3.29 13.03 8.66
CA ASN A 373 1.93 12.95 8.13
C ASN A 373 1.10 11.85 8.82
N LEU A 374 1.71 10.73 9.23
CA LEU A 374 1.02 9.71 10.03
C LEU A 374 0.56 10.25 11.41
N ARG A 375 1.33 11.17 12.00
CA ARG A 375 0.98 11.81 13.28
C ARG A 375 -0.09 12.89 13.16
N SER A 376 -0.38 13.31 11.96
CA SER A 376 -1.35 14.35 11.65
C SER A 376 -2.40 13.80 10.67
N PRO A 377 -3.21 12.79 11.06
CA PRO A 377 -4.15 12.14 10.16
C PRO A 377 -5.13 13.15 9.58
N LEU A 378 -5.63 12.88 8.38
CA LEU A 378 -6.67 13.69 7.75
C LEU A 378 -7.92 13.74 8.63
N ILE A 379 -8.56 14.91 8.67
CA ILE A 379 -9.85 15.07 9.30
C ILE A 379 -10.91 15.06 8.21
N VAL A 380 -11.71 13.99 8.18
CA VAL A 380 -12.76 13.79 7.17
C VAL A 380 -14.13 13.97 7.81
N THR A 381 -14.92 14.86 7.21
CA THR A 381 -16.31 15.09 7.61
C THR A 381 -17.23 14.83 6.43
N ILE A 382 -18.25 13.99 6.63
CA ILE A 382 -19.21 13.60 5.60
C ILE A 382 -20.58 14.17 5.98
N THR A 383 -21.19 14.91 5.07
CA THR A 383 -22.52 15.55 5.28
C THR A 383 -23.39 15.37 4.03
N PRO A 384 -24.73 15.43 4.17
CA PRO A 384 -25.59 15.58 3.00
C PRO A 384 -25.16 16.81 2.19
N ALA A 385 -25.18 16.71 0.87
CA ALA A 385 -25.03 17.90 0.05
C ALA A 385 -26.30 18.74 0.09
N PRO A 386 -26.20 20.06 0.02
CA PRO A 386 -27.34 20.95 0.01
C PRO A 386 -28.24 20.77 -1.20
#